data_f44354a7be1a79972b298d8052130a91
#
_entry.id   f44354a7be1a79972b298d8052130a91
#
_cell.length_a   1.000
_cell.length_b   1.000
_cell.length_c   1.000
_cell.angle_alpha   90.00
_cell.angle_beta   90.00
_cell.angle_gamma   90.00
#
_symmetry.space_group_name_H-M   'P 1'
#
loop_
_entity.id
_entity.type
_entity.pdbx_description
1 polymer ?
#
loop_
_entity_poly.entity_id
_entity_poly.type
_entity_poly.pdbx_seq_one_letter_code
_entity_poly.pdbx_strand_id
1 'polypeptide(L)'
;GINFSNKSYNHMVYGLTVVEIINKISFDNNPCEIIFRLVKKTLEKMNVSDNYLIKIYYLFFQLQLLIYIGFQPSFFKCFKCKTKLNVGSFCIEIGHMVCLKCSTKKIISIEKKGLDYIRFLMTTHIDNIYQNIPDNKKCLNSINNVLNKFILYHISELKKCKLFTNELENELI
;
A
#
# COMPACT_ATOMS: atom_id res chain seq x y z
N GLY A 1 10.93 20.76 -10.94
CA GLY A 1 11.36 19.45 -10.44
C GLY A 1 10.86 19.22 -9.02
N ILE A 2 10.67 17.96 -8.62
CA ILE A 2 10.27 17.62 -7.26
C ILE A 2 11.51 17.80 -6.37
N ASN A 3 11.41 18.66 -5.35
CA ASN A 3 12.54 18.97 -4.46
C ASN A 3 12.14 18.71 -3.00
N PHE A 4 12.80 17.76 -2.37
CA PHE A 4 12.60 17.41 -0.97
C PHE A 4 13.66 17.99 -0.03
N SER A 5 14.63 18.79 -0.49
CA SER A 5 15.77 19.24 0.30
C SER A 5 15.41 20.04 1.56
N ASN A 6 14.27 20.74 1.56
CA ASN A 6 13.76 21.54 2.68
C ASN A 6 12.53 20.89 3.36
N LYS A 7 12.30 19.60 3.17
CA LYS A 7 11.15 18.89 3.68
C LYS A 7 11.50 18.08 4.94
N SER A 8 10.47 17.64 5.67
CA SER A 8 10.68 16.81 6.84
C SER A 8 11.31 15.45 6.47
N TYR A 9 11.91 14.79 7.44
CA TYR A 9 12.49 13.45 7.32
C TYR A 9 11.52 12.47 6.65
N ASN A 10 10.23 12.49 7.00
CA ASN A 10 9.22 11.62 6.44
C ASN A 10 9.03 11.81 4.94
N HIS A 11 9.05 13.06 4.43
CA HIS A 11 8.97 13.32 2.98
C HIS A 11 10.11 12.64 2.22
N MET A 12 11.33 12.74 2.76
CA MET A 12 12.50 12.12 2.15
C MET A 12 12.39 10.60 2.16
N VAL A 13 12.07 10.02 3.32
CA VAL A 13 11.99 8.56 3.47
C VAL A 13 10.95 7.98 2.53
N TYR A 14 9.69 8.44 2.57
CA TYR A 14 8.64 7.90 1.70
C TYR A 14 8.90 8.15 0.21
N GLY A 15 9.41 9.33 -0.14
CA GLY A 15 9.77 9.63 -1.53
C GLY A 15 10.89 8.72 -2.06
N LEU A 16 11.95 8.52 -1.28
CA LEU A 16 13.05 7.63 -1.64
C LEU A 16 12.60 6.16 -1.67
N THR A 17 11.72 5.74 -0.75
CA THR A 17 11.17 4.38 -0.75
C THR A 17 10.38 4.09 -2.03
N VAL A 18 9.56 5.04 -2.50
CA VAL A 18 8.85 4.92 -3.79
C VAL A 18 9.85 4.70 -4.93
N VAL A 19 10.91 5.49 -4.99
CA VAL A 19 11.94 5.38 -6.03
C VAL A 19 12.71 4.05 -5.91
N GLU A 20 13.07 3.63 -4.70
CA GLU A 20 13.77 2.36 -4.46
C GLU A 20 12.92 1.16 -4.90
N ILE A 21 11.62 1.15 -4.59
CA ILE A 21 10.69 0.09 -5.01
C ILE A 21 10.68 -0.02 -6.53
N ILE A 22 10.53 1.09 -7.24
CA ILE A 22 10.47 1.08 -8.72
C ILE A 22 11.79 0.62 -9.33
N ASN A 23 12.93 1.05 -8.79
CA ASN A 23 14.24 0.62 -9.28
C ASN A 23 14.51 -0.89 -9.09
N LYS A 24 13.84 -1.53 -8.12
CA LYS A 24 13.98 -2.97 -7.85
C LYS A 24 13.02 -3.83 -8.66
N ILE A 25 11.85 -3.29 -8.99
CA ILE A 25 10.91 -3.97 -9.87
C ILE A 25 11.42 -3.77 -11.29
N SER A 26 12.19 -4.75 -11.80
CA SER A 26 12.67 -4.77 -13.18
C SER A 26 11.49 -4.77 -14.15
N PHE A 27 11.31 -3.68 -14.86
CA PHE A 27 10.45 -3.66 -16.05
C PHE A 27 11.38 -3.90 -17.25
N ASP A 28 11.36 -5.11 -17.81
CA ASP A 28 12.16 -5.46 -18.97
C ASP A 28 12.00 -4.42 -20.08
N ASN A 29 12.98 -3.51 -20.20
CA ASN A 29 13.22 -2.54 -21.27
C ASN A 29 12.02 -1.79 -21.90
N ASN A 30 10.81 -1.97 -21.41
CA ASN A 30 9.61 -1.22 -21.84
C ASN A 30 9.22 -0.20 -20.79
N PRO A 31 9.40 1.11 -21.07
CA PRO A 31 8.92 2.15 -20.16
C PRO A 31 7.41 2.04 -20.02
N CYS A 32 6.96 1.57 -18.86
CA CYS A 32 5.53 1.50 -18.55
C CYS A 32 5.03 2.91 -18.20
N GLU A 33 4.46 3.61 -19.17
CA GLU A 33 3.97 4.98 -19.02
C GLU A 33 2.97 5.14 -17.85
N ILE A 34 2.17 4.10 -17.60
CA ILE A 34 1.19 4.10 -16.51
C ILE A 34 1.90 4.13 -15.16
N ILE A 35 2.96 3.33 -14.98
CA ILE A 35 3.74 3.30 -13.74
C ILE A 35 4.52 4.60 -13.57
N PHE A 36 5.10 5.14 -14.63
CA PHE A 36 5.77 6.43 -14.58
C PHE A 36 4.81 7.54 -14.13
N ARG A 37 3.58 7.57 -14.69
CA ARG A 37 2.55 8.54 -14.29
C ARG A 37 2.11 8.35 -12.83
N LEU A 38 1.99 7.10 -12.36
CA LEU A 38 1.68 6.80 -10.96
C LEU A 38 2.76 7.38 -10.04
N VAL A 39 4.04 7.06 -10.30
CA VAL A 39 5.18 7.55 -9.50
C VAL A 39 5.22 9.07 -9.48
N LYS A 40 5.19 9.71 -10.66
CA LYS A 40 5.26 11.16 -10.80
C LYS A 40 4.15 11.84 -9.98
N LYS A 41 2.88 11.44 -10.18
CA LYS A 41 1.76 12.02 -9.45
C LYS A 41 1.85 11.77 -7.95
N THR A 42 2.28 10.58 -7.52
CA THR A 42 2.46 10.26 -6.10
C THR A 42 3.49 11.19 -5.47
N LEU A 43 4.66 11.34 -6.08
CA LEU A 43 5.72 12.22 -5.56
C LEU A 43 5.32 13.70 -5.57
N GLU A 44 4.60 14.16 -6.59
CA GLU A 44 4.06 15.52 -6.64
C GLU A 44 3.08 15.78 -5.49
N LYS A 45 2.17 14.85 -5.20
CA LYS A 45 1.23 14.94 -4.07
C LYS A 45 1.94 14.89 -2.73
N MET A 46 2.87 13.96 -2.54
CA MET A 46 3.68 13.88 -1.33
C MET A 46 4.45 15.18 -1.06
N ASN A 47 5.00 15.82 -2.09
CA ASN A 47 5.81 17.03 -1.96
C ASN A 47 5.03 18.22 -1.35
N VAL A 48 3.72 18.28 -1.53
CA VAL A 48 2.87 19.39 -1.04
C VAL A 48 2.02 19.00 0.18
N SER A 49 2.13 17.78 0.67
CA SER A 49 1.31 17.21 1.74
C SER A 49 1.98 17.32 3.12
N ASP A 50 1.18 17.20 4.18
CA ASP A 50 1.69 16.99 5.53
C ASP A 50 2.14 15.53 5.76
N ASN A 51 2.75 15.27 6.92
CA ASN A 51 3.26 13.94 7.27
C ASN A 51 2.18 12.85 7.33
N TYR A 52 0.92 13.20 7.56
CA TYR A 52 -0.16 12.24 7.62
C TYR A 52 -0.64 11.84 6.22
N LEU A 53 -0.82 12.83 5.35
CA LEU A 53 -1.21 12.61 3.96
C LEU A 53 -0.13 11.88 3.15
N ILE A 54 1.15 12.09 3.46
CA ILE A 54 2.24 11.34 2.80
C ILE A 54 2.07 9.84 2.97
N LYS A 55 1.76 9.37 4.19
CA LYS A 55 1.49 7.94 4.46
C LYS A 55 0.33 7.43 3.62
N ILE A 56 -0.71 8.22 3.46
CA ILE A 56 -1.88 7.85 2.66
C ILE A 56 -1.53 7.75 1.17
N TYR A 57 -0.79 8.70 0.63
CA TYR A 57 -0.31 8.64 -0.76
C TYR A 57 0.62 7.46 -1.00
N TYR A 58 1.43 7.09 0.00
CA TYR A 58 2.27 5.91 -0.06
C TYR A 58 1.45 4.61 -0.11
N LEU A 59 0.43 4.47 0.74
CA LEU A 59 -0.49 3.33 0.69
C LEU A 59 -1.24 3.24 -0.64
N PHE A 60 -1.69 4.37 -1.17
CA PHE A 60 -2.29 4.45 -2.49
C PHE A 60 -1.33 3.97 -3.57
N PHE A 61 -0.08 4.47 -3.56
CA PHE A 61 0.95 4.06 -4.50
C PHE A 61 1.17 2.53 -4.46
N GLN A 62 1.32 1.94 -3.28
CA GLN A 62 1.51 0.51 -3.11
C GLN A 62 0.34 -0.29 -3.71
N LEU A 63 -0.90 0.10 -3.42
CA LEU A 63 -2.10 -0.57 -3.95
C LEU A 63 -2.19 -0.48 -5.47
N GLN A 64 -1.98 0.71 -6.03
CA GLN A 64 -2.04 0.90 -7.48
C GLN A 64 -0.88 0.18 -8.20
N LEU A 65 0.32 0.20 -7.62
CA LEU A 65 1.46 -0.54 -8.16
C LEU A 65 1.14 -2.03 -8.24
N LEU A 66 0.63 -2.63 -7.16
CA LEU A 66 0.23 -4.05 -7.13
C LEU A 66 -0.79 -4.39 -8.22
N ILE A 67 -1.75 -3.50 -8.46
CA ILE A 67 -2.74 -3.66 -9.54
C ILE A 67 -2.05 -3.68 -10.91
N TYR A 68 -1.16 -2.71 -11.16
CA TYR A 68 -0.48 -2.58 -12.47
C TYR A 68 0.49 -3.71 -12.78
N ILE A 69 1.14 -4.26 -11.76
CA ILE A 69 2.07 -5.39 -11.94
C ILE A 69 1.38 -6.77 -11.86
N GLY A 70 0.05 -6.81 -11.75
CA GLY A 70 -0.73 -8.06 -11.79
C GLY A 70 -0.87 -8.80 -10.46
N PHE A 71 -0.40 -8.23 -9.34
CA PHE A 71 -0.51 -8.81 -7.99
C PHE A 71 -1.69 -8.23 -7.20
N GLN A 72 -2.79 -7.86 -7.86
CA GLN A 72 -3.92 -7.20 -7.22
C GLN A 72 -4.51 -8.00 -6.05
N PRO A 73 -4.42 -7.51 -4.80
CA PRO A 73 -5.06 -8.13 -3.66
C PRO A 73 -6.58 -7.93 -3.70
N SER A 74 -7.34 -8.87 -3.14
CA SER A 74 -8.81 -8.80 -3.11
C SER A 74 -9.34 -8.62 -1.69
N PHE A 75 -10.03 -7.49 -1.45
CA PHE A 75 -10.57 -7.09 -0.15
C PHE A 75 -12.11 -7.10 -0.07
N PHE A 76 -12.81 -7.58 -1.10
CA PHE A 76 -14.27 -7.42 -1.20
C PHE A 76 -15.08 -8.64 -0.73
N LYS A 77 -14.60 -9.85 -1.04
CA LYS A 77 -15.32 -11.10 -0.80
C LYS A 77 -14.40 -12.16 -0.20
N CYS A 78 -14.99 -13.09 0.55
CA CYS A 78 -14.28 -14.27 0.98
C CYS A 78 -13.83 -15.12 -0.21
N PHE A 79 -12.55 -15.51 -0.23
CA PHE A 79 -12.01 -16.34 -1.31
C PHE A 79 -12.74 -17.67 -1.45
N LYS A 80 -13.08 -18.33 -0.32
CA LYS A 80 -13.69 -19.65 -0.31
C LYS A 80 -15.21 -19.61 -0.58
N CYS A 81 -15.97 -18.89 0.25
CA CYS A 81 -17.44 -18.91 0.17
C CYS A 81 -18.06 -17.74 -0.64
N LYS A 82 -17.23 -16.84 -1.17
CA LYS A 82 -17.63 -15.67 -1.97
C LYS A 82 -18.55 -14.65 -1.27
N THR A 83 -18.84 -14.83 0.00
CA THR A 83 -19.66 -13.90 0.79
C THR A 83 -18.95 -12.54 0.85
N LYS A 84 -19.70 -11.45 0.68
CA LYS A 84 -19.23 -10.08 0.87
C LYS A 84 -18.84 -9.88 2.33
N LEU A 85 -17.68 -9.26 2.58
CA LEU A 85 -17.13 -9.11 3.91
C LEU A 85 -17.15 -7.65 4.36
N ASN A 86 -17.58 -7.44 5.61
CA ASN A 86 -17.42 -6.16 6.32
C ASN A 86 -16.27 -6.22 7.34
N VAL A 87 -15.92 -7.42 7.76
CA VAL A 87 -14.76 -7.75 8.60
C VAL A 87 -14.23 -9.09 8.15
N GLY A 88 -12.97 -9.33 8.40
CA GLY A 88 -12.36 -10.61 8.03
C GLY A 88 -10.86 -10.57 8.19
N SER A 89 -10.22 -11.60 7.71
CA SER A 89 -8.79 -11.75 7.77
C SER A 89 -8.21 -11.85 6.38
N PHE A 90 -7.07 -11.20 6.17
CA PHE A 90 -6.36 -11.26 4.91
C PHE A 90 -5.33 -12.39 4.93
N CYS A 91 -5.40 -13.26 3.96
CA CYS A 91 -4.43 -14.33 3.74
C CYS A 91 -3.37 -13.83 2.75
N ILE A 92 -2.15 -13.66 3.24
CA ILE A 92 -1.04 -13.10 2.46
C ILE A 92 -0.69 -14.02 1.28
N GLU A 93 -0.67 -15.33 1.50
CA GLU A 93 -0.27 -16.32 0.50
C GLU A 93 -1.15 -16.28 -0.77
N ILE A 94 -2.46 -16.11 -0.59
CA ILE A 94 -3.42 -16.09 -1.70
C ILE A 94 -3.85 -14.68 -2.12
N GLY A 95 -3.44 -13.63 -1.39
CA GLY A 95 -3.81 -12.25 -1.69
C GLY A 95 -5.29 -11.92 -1.52
N HIS A 96 -6.02 -12.66 -0.69
CA HIS A 96 -7.47 -12.53 -0.56
C HIS A 96 -7.95 -12.47 0.89
N MET A 97 -9.10 -11.84 1.07
CA MET A 97 -9.84 -11.92 2.32
C MET A 97 -10.48 -13.30 2.51
N VAL A 98 -10.55 -13.73 3.76
CA VAL A 98 -11.30 -14.93 4.20
C VAL A 98 -12.17 -14.55 5.39
N CYS A 99 -13.41 -15.07 5.43
CA CYS A 99 -14.31 -14.90 6.56
C CYS A 99 -13.90 -15.79 7.75
N LEU A 100 -14.41 -15.49 8.94
CA LEU A 100 -14.10 -16.23 10.16
C LEU A 100 -14.38 -17.74 10.04
N LYS A 101 -15.47 -18.12 9.33
CA LYS A 101 -15.84 -19.52 9.12
C LYS A 101 -14.88 -20.27 8.18
N CYS A 102 -14.29 -19.58 7.24
CA CYS A 102 -13.39 -20.15 6.23
C CYS A 102 -11.92 -19.96 6.55
N SER A 103 -11.61 -19.25 7.63
CA SER A 103 -10.27 -18.89 8.06
C SER A 103 -9.43 -20.12 8.41
N THR A 104 -8.16 -20.07 8.02
CA THR A 104 -7.12 -21.03 8.40
C THR A 104 -5.99 -20.30 9.14
N LYS A 105 -5.02 -21.01 9.67
CA LYS A 105 -3.84 -20.42 10.34
C LYS A 105 -3.04 -19.55 9.36
N LYS A 106 -2.44 -18.43 9.83
CA LYS A 106 -1.65 -17.44 9.09
C LYS A 106 -2.48 -16.37 8.34
N ILE A 107 -3.29 -15.67 9.09
CA ILE A 107 -4.13 -14.59 8.60
C ILE A 107 -3.87 -13.31 9.41
N ILE A 108 -4.03 -12.15 8.76
CA ILE A 108 -3.97 -10.86 9.43
C ILE A 108 -5.38 -10.30 9.50
N SER A 109 -5.86 -10.04 10.72
CA SER A 109 -7.16 -9.41 10.91
C SER A 109 -7.13 -7.95 10.45
N ILE A 110 -8.18 -7.53 9.74
CA ILE A 110 -8.38 -6.15 9.32
C ILE A 110 -9.71 -5.68 9.88
N GLU A 111 -9.67 -4.58 10.64
CA GLU A 111 -10.86 -3.94 11.17
C GLU A 111 -11.73 -3.34 10.04
N LYS A 112 -13.02 -3.19 10.30
CA LYS A 112 -13.98 -2.65 9.32
C LYS A 112 -13.52 -1.33 8.72
N LYS A 113 -13.09 -0.35 9.55
CA LYS A 113 -12.63 0.96 9.08
C LYS A 113 -11.42 0.84 8.13
N GLY A 114 -10.46 -0.03 8.46
CA GLY A 114 -9.30 -0.30 7.61
C GLY A 114 -9.70 -0.93 6.28
N LEU A 115 -10.61 -1.90 6.32
CA LEU A 115 -11.09 -2.57 5.13
C LEU A 115 -11.86 -1.62 4.19
N ASP A 116 -12.73 -0.78 4.75
CA ASP A 116 -13.48 0.21 3.97
C ASP A 116 -12.52 1.25 3.35
N TYR A 117 -11.47 1.64 4.08
CA TYR A 117 -10.48 2.58 3.57
C TYR A 117 -9.57 2.00 2.48
N ILE A 118 -9.13 0.74 2.61
CA ILE A 118 -8.41 0.05 1.53
C ILE A 118 -9.27 0.04 0.24
N ARG A 119 -10.55 -0.31 0.36
CA ARG A 119 -11.48 -0.33 -0.78
C ARG A 119 -11.63 1.04 -1.42
N PHE A 120 -11.71 2.09 -0.60
CA PHE A 120 -11.73 3.46 -1.09
C PHE A 120 -10.45 3.77 -1.88
N LEU A 121 -9.25 3.48 -1.33
CA LEU A 121 -7.97 3.72 -2.01
C LEU A 121 -7.81 2.92 -3.31
N MET A 122 -8.41 1.72 -3.40
CA MET A 122 -8.36 0.91 -4.62
C MET A 122 -9.22 1.47 -5.76
N THR A 123 -10.27 2.22 -5.45
CA THR A 123 -11.28 2.66 -6.41
C THR A 123 -11.28 4.17 -6.66
N THR A 124 -10.56 4.94 -5.83
CA THR A 124 -10.51 6.39 -5.95
C THR A 124 -9.41 6.85 -6.91
N HIS A 125 -9.54 8.07 -7.40
CA HIS A 125 -8.46 8.75 -8.10
C HIS A 125 -7.54 9.47 -7.10
N ILE A 126 -6.25 9.59 -7.40
CA ILE A 126 -5.26 10.22 -6.50
C ILE A 126 -5.65 11.63 -6.07
N ASP A 127 -6.30 12.39 -6.94
CA ASP A 127 -6.74 13.76 -6.65
C ASP A 127 -7.92 13.84 -5.68
N ASN A 128 -8.61 12.72 -5.40
CA ASN A 128 -9.77 12.67 -4.52
C ASN A 128 -9.45 12.08 -3.13
N ILE A 129 -8.20 11.70 -2.87
CA ILE A 129 -7.79 11.07 -1.60
C ILE A 129 -8.10 11.97 -0.41
N TYR A 130 -7.92 13.30 -0.54
CA TYR A 130 -8.17 14.27 0.53
C TYR A 130 -9.63 14.37 0.95
N GLN A 131 -10.58 13.86 0.16
CA GLN A 131 -12.02 13.91 0.46
C GLN A 131 -12.42 12.90 1.56
N ASN A 132 -11.59 11.90 1.81
CA ASN A 132 -11.88 10.87 2.81
C ASN A 132 -10.59 10.46 3.53
N ILE A 133 -10.20 11.25 4.52
CA ILE A 133 -9.00 11.03 5.34
C ILE A 133 -9.43 10.35 6.64
N PRO A 134 -8.91 9.17 6.99
CA PRO A 134 -9.29 8.50 8.24
C PRO A 134 -8.69 9.21 9.46
N ASP A 135 -9.49 9.43 10.48
CA ASP A 135 -9.06 10.08 11.73
C ASP A 135 -8.11 9.22 12.59
N ASN A 136 -7.96 7.94 12.25
CA ASN A 136 -7.28 6.97 13.10
C ASN A 136 -5.95 6.49 12.50
N LYS A 137 -4.84 6.90 13.10
CA LYS A 137 -3.47 6.45 12.73
C LYS A 137 -3.32 4.92 12.82
N LYS A 138 -3.98 4.25 13.78
CA LYS A 138 -3.93 2.77 13.92
C LYS A 138 -4.48 2.08 12.67
N CYS A 139 -5.50 2.67 12.04
CA CYS A 139 -6.07 2.16 10.80
C CYS A 139 -5.03 2.15 9.69
N LEU A 140 -4.29 3.25 9.48
CA LEU A 140 -3.25 3.35 8.45
C LEU A 140 -2.10 2.38 8.71
N ASN A 141 -1.63 2.27 9.95
CA ASN A 141 -0.56 1.35 10.33
C ASN A 141 -0.97 -0.12 10.09
N SER A 142 -2.21 -0.48 10.43
CA SER A 142 -2.75 -1.82 10.15
C SER A 142 -2.76 -2.14 8.65
N ILE A 143 -3.20 -1.19 7.83
CA ILE A 143 -3.21 -1.34 6.37
C ILE A 143 -1.79 -1.48 5.84
N ASN A 144 -0.88 -0.61 6.25
CA ASN A 144 0.51 -0.62 5.83
C ASN A 144 1.19 -1.96 6.15
N ASN A 145 1.00 -2.48 7.37
CA ASN A 145 1.52 -3.79 7.77
C ASN A 145 1.01 -4.93 6.86
N VAL A 146 -0.29 -4.93 6.52
CA VAL A 146 -0.86 -5.93 5.60
C VAL A 146 -0.23 -5.83 4.22
N LEU A 147 -0.16 -4.62 3.65
CA LEU A 147 0.38 -4.39 2.31
C LEU A 147 1.87 -4.70 2.24
N ASN A 148 2.65 -4.27 3.21
CA ASN A 148 4.08 -4.52 3.26
C ASN A 148 4.38 -6.03 3.34
N LYS A 149 3.67 -6.78 4.21
CA LYS A 149 3.82 -8.23 4.28
C LYS A 149 3.41 -8.94 2.99
N PHE A 150 2.34 -8.46 2.36
CA PHE A 150 1.89 -9.00 1.08
C PHE A 150 2.91 -8.74 -0.03
N ILE A 151 3.42 -7.51 -0.13
CA ILE A 151 4.44 -7.11 -1.10
C ILE A 151 5.71 -7.96 -0.91
N LEU A 152 6.22 -8.07 0.31
CA LEU A 152 7.43 -8.86 0.60
C LEU A 152 7.26 -10.36 0.34
N TYR A 153 6.05 -10.88 0.47
CA TYR A 153 5.77 -12.28 0.18
C TYR A 153 5.81 -12.57 -1.33
N HIS A 154 5.18 -11.69 -2.14
CA HIS A 154 4.99 -11.91 -3.57
C HIS A 154 6.10 -11.32 -4.44
N ILE A 155 6.80 -10.28 -3.98
CA ILE A 155 7.85 -9.59 -4.73
C ILE A 155 9.17 -9.74 -3.97
N SER A 156 9.88 -10.83 -4.25
CA SER A 156 11.12 -11.20 -3.54
C SER A 156 12.23 -10.17 -3.66
N GLU A 157 12.28 -9.45 -4.78
CA GLU A 157 13.25 -8.40 -5.09
C GLU A 157 13.23 -7.27 -4.05
N LEU A 158 12.04 -6.96 -3.51
CA LEU A 158 11.84 -5.91 -2.52
C LEU A 158 12.33 -6.26 -1.12
N LYS A 159 12.64 -7.52 -0.83
CA LYS A 159 13.32 -7.91 0.42
C LYS A 159 14.71 -7.28 0.58
N LYS A 160 15.31 -6.84 -0.52
CA LYS A 160 16.61 -6.17 -0.54
C LYS A 160 16.52 -4.63 -0.47
N CYS A 161 15.32 -4.08 -0.44
CA CYS A 161 15.09 -2.64 -0.32
C CYS A 161 15.22 -2.21 1.15
N LYS A 162 16.33 -1.56 1.49
CA LYS A 162 16.63 -1.16 2.87
C LYS A 162 15.62 -0.14 3.43
N LEU A 163 15.25 0.85 2.66
CA LEU A 163 14.28 1.85 3.09
C LEU A 163 12.90 1.22 3.31
N PHE A 164 12.46 0.35 2.39
CA PHE A 164 11.19 -0.35 2.50
C PHE A 164 11.13 -1.30 3.70
N THR A 165 12.21 -2.04 3.99
CA THR A 165 12.27 -2.95 5.15
C THR A 165 12.42 -2.23 6.48
N ASN A 166 13.16 -1.13 6.54
CA ASN A 166 13.33 -0.32 7.76
C ASN A 166 12.03 0.36 8.19
N GLU A 167 11.14 0.74 7.26
CA GLU A 167 9.80 1.23 7.62
C GLU A 167 8.98 0.19 8.38
N LEU A 168 9.13 -1.09 8.03
CA LEU A 168 8.47 -2.19 8.73
C LEU A 168 8.92 -2.33 10.18
N GLU A 169 10.20 -2.13 10.46
CA GLU A 169 10.77 -2.24 11.81
C GLU A 169 10.37 -1.04 12.68
N ASN A 170 10.32 0.17 12.12
CA ASN A 170 9.95 1.38 12.85
C ASN A 170 8.44 1.50 13.17
N GLU A 171 7.57 0.76 12.49
CA GLU A 171 6.13 0.72 12.81
C GLU A 171 5.77 -0.33 13.87
N LEU A 172 6.73 -1.18 14.27
CA LEU A 172 6.56 -2.20 15.32
C LEU A 172 6.93 -1.66 16.71
N ILE A 173 7.46 -0.45 16.82
CA ILE A 173 7.80 0.29 18.06
C ILE A 173 6.73 1.36 18.29
#